data_8ebcc5d55b687827ce9230d8b62d002b
#
_entry.id   8ebcc5d55b687827ce9230d8b62d002b
#
_cell.length_a   1.000
_cell.length_b   1.000
_cell.length_c   1.000
_cell.angle_alpha   90.00
_cell.angle_beta   90.00
_cell.angle_gamma   90.00
#
_symmetry.space_group_name_H-M   'P 1'
#
loop_
_entity.id
_entity.type
_entity.pdbx_description
1 polymer ?
#
loop_
_entity_poly.entity_id
_entity_poly.type
_entity_poly.pdbx_seq_one_letter_code
_entity_poly.pdbx_strand_id
1 'polypeptide(L)'
;IIGRKGNNDISKYLLKNIKCYFQTELKKIDYKEKKWVLTFSDGNKKIYEKLILTCPFAQLSKLSKEFIKAPFIKKKVKMDANITVMFSIKKTNNNVSSYLFDDKILGWAAKENSKKRFKSYQDLWTLQSTHNWANKMINKNRENKDINSKTLIDHFFKLTGIKKTKILFSSNHGWKYSSNSNPLKIKSYWNSSLNLGV
;
A
#
# COMPACT_ATOMS: atom_id res chain seq x y z
N ILE A 1 16.76 -5.25 -5.47
CA ILE A 1 16.05 -5.92 -6.58
C ILE A 1 14.93 -5.00 -7.03
N ILE A 2 14.81 -4.77 -8.35
CA ILE A 2 13.80 -3.91 -8.96
C ILE A 2 13.12 -4.71 -10.06
N GLY A 3 11.79 -4.74 -10.09
CA GLY A 3 11.03 -5.35 -11.17
C GLY A 3 11.30 -4.65 -12.50
N ARG A 4 11.51 -5.39 -13.59
CA ARG A 4 11.91 -4.85 -14.90
C ARG A 4 10.85 -3.93 -15.51
N LYS A 5 9.57 -4.34 -15.45
CA LYS A 5 8.42 -3.58 -16.00
C LYS A 5 7.69 -2.78 -14.93
N GLY A 6 7.75 -3.21 -13.68
CA GLY A 6 7.06 -2.56 -12.56
C GLY A 6 7.37 -3.21 -11.21
N ASN A 7 6.93 -2.58 -10.14
CA ASN A 7 7.15 -3.10 -8.78
C ASN A 7 6.45 -4.45 -8.53
N ASN A 8 5.40 -4.75 -9.29
CA ASN A 8 4.64 -5.99 -9.18
C ASN A 8 5.21 -7.17 -9.98
N ASP A 9 6.34 -7.00 -10.68
CA ASP A 9 6.94 -8.10 -11.46
C ASP A 9 7.38 -9.26 -10.58
N ILE A 10 7.90 -8.97 -9.38
CA ILE A 10 8.30 -10.01 -8.42
C ILE A 10 7.09 -10.84 -8.02
N SER A 11 5.98 -10.16 -7.64
CA SER A 11 4.74 -10.84 -7.29
C SER A 11 4.19 -11.67 -8.45
N LYS A 12 4.21 -11.14 -9.67
CA LYS A 12 3.79 -11.87 -10.88
C LYS A 12 4.65 -13.10 -11.13
N TYR A 13 5.96 -13.00 -10.93
CA TYR A 13 6.88 -14.13 -11.07
C TYR A 13 6.59 -15.23 -10.06
N LEU A 14 6.43 -14.86 -8.78
CA LEU A 14 6.12 -15.82 -7.70
C LEU A 14 4.75 -16.49 -7.87
N LEU A 15 3.80 -15.81 -8.50
CA LEU A 15 2.44 -16.30 -8.71
C LEU A 15 2.23 -17.00 -10.06
N LYS A 16 3.28 -17.18 -10.86
CA LYS A 16 3.18 -17.68 -12.26
C LYS A 16 2.40 -19.00 -12.38
N ASN A 17 2.53 -19.91 -11.42
CA ASN A 17 1.90 -21.23 -11.43
C ASN A 17 0.79 -21.35 -10.35
N ILE A 18 0.34 -20.22 -9.80
CA ILE A 18 -0.69 -20.20 -8.76
C ILE A 18 -1.97 -19.60 -9.34
N LYS A 19 -3.10 -20.28 -9.12
CA LYS A 19 -4.41 -19.77 -9.54
C LYS A 19 -4.77 -18.54 -8.72
N CYS A 20 -4.80 -17.38 -9.35
CA CYS A 20 -5.13 -16.10 -8.72
C CYS A 20 -6.51 -15.62 -9.16
N TYR A 21 -7.26 -15.06 -8.20
CA TYR A 21 -8.54 -14.41 -8.45
C TYR A 21 -8.38 -12.92 -8.13
N PHE A 22 -8.51 -12.08 -9.14
CA PHE A 22 -8.42 -10.62 -9.01
C PHE A 22 -9.81 -9.99 -8.98
N GLN A 23 -9.90 -8.76 -8.48
CA GLN A 23 -11.16 -8.01 -8.34
C GLN A 23 -12.23 -8.78 -7.55
N THR A 24 -11.79 -9.63 -6.63
CA THR A 24 -12.62 -10.53 -5.85
C THR A 24 -12.47 -10.18 -4.38
N GLU A 25 -13.48 -9.53 -3.79
CA GLU A 25 -13.42 -9.11 -2.39
C GLU A 25 -14.02 -10.17 -1.48
N LEU A 26 -13.26 -10.64 -0.49
CA LEU A 26 -13.75 -11.55 0.54
C LEU A 26 -14.60 -10.77 1.55
N LYS A 27 -15.88 -11.15 1.69
CA LYS A 27 -16.85 -10.50 2.59
C LYS A 27 -17.03 -11.23 3.91
N LYS A 28 -17.02 -12.56 3.87
CA LYS A 28 -17.27 -13.39 5.05
C LYS A 28 -16.44 -14.67 4.99
N ILE A 29 -16.02 -15.13 6.15
CA ILE A 29 -15.44 -16.47 6.36
C ILE A 29 -16.28 -17.21 7.40
N ASP A 30 -16.54 -18.47 7.14
CA ASP A 30 -17.17 -19.41 8.05
C ASP A 30 -16.29 -20.66 8.16
N TYR A 31 -16.33 -21.36 9.31
CA TYR A 31 -15.65 -22.65 9.48
C TYR A 31 -16.67 -23.71 9.79
N LYS A 32 -16.88 -24.67 8.89
CA LYS A 32 -17.90 -25.73 8.98
C LYS A 32 -17.30 -27.04 8.51
N GLU A 33 -17.61 -28.14 9.20
CA GLU A 33 -17.14 -29.48 8.82
C GLU A 33 -15.63 -29.55 8.58
N LYS A 34 -14.85 -28.89 9.43
CA LYS A 34 -13.39 -28.76 9.34
C LYS A 34 -12.88 -28.10 8.05
N LYS A 35 -13.72 -27.32 7.36
CA LYS A 35 -13.37 -26.57 6.13
C LYS A 35 -13.76 -25.11 6.25
N TRP A 36 -13.00 -24.26 5.57
CA TRP A 36 -13.26 -22.84 5.43
C TRP A 36 -14.20 -22.58 4.28
N VAL A 37 -15.33 -21.91 4.54
CA VAL A 37 -16.26 -21.43 3.53
C VAL A 37 -16.06 -19.93 3.37
N LEU A 38 -15.58 -19.52 2.21
CA LEU A 38 -15.31 -18.14 1.86
C LEU A 38 -16.43 -17.59 1.01
N THR A 39 -17.07 -16.50 1.45
CA THR A 39 -18.13 -15.80 0.69
C THR A 39 -17.57 -14.49 0.15
N PHE A 40 -17.68 -14.29 -1.16
CA PHE A 40 -17.17 -13.12 -1.86
C PHE A 40 -18.25 -12.08 -2.17
N SER A 41 -17.84 -10.89 -2.62
CA SER A 41 -18.73 -9.76 -2.90
C SER A 41 -19.75 -10.02 -4.01
N ASP A 42 -19.45 -10.93 -4.92
CA ASP A 42 -20.33 -11.39 -6.02
C ASP A 42 -21.31 -12.50 -5.59
N GLY A 43 -21.35 -12.85 -4.29
CA GLY A 43 -22.18 -13.92 -3.73
C GLY A 43 -21.59 -15.33 -3.90
N ASN A 44 -20.55 -15.50 -4.68
CA ASN A 44 -19.90 -16.78 -4.88
C ASN A 44 -19.29 -17.30 -3.58
N LYS A 45 -19.29 -18.63 -3.41
CA LYS A 45 -18.67 -19.31 -2.28
C LYS A 45 -17.58 -20.25 -2.77
N LYS A 46 -16.50 -20.37 -2.00
CA LYS A 46 -15.44 -21.36 -2.21
C LYS A 46 -15.10 -22.03 -0.90
N ILE A 47 -14.70 -23.29 -0.97
CA ILE A 47 -14.40 -24.13 0.18
C ILE A 47 -12.95 -24.53 0.13
N TYR A 48 -12.24 -24.39 1.28
CA TYR A 48 -10.83 -24.72 1.41
C TYR A 48 -10.55 -25.42 2.75
N GLU A 49 -9.53 -26.28 2.78
CA GLU A 49 -9.09 -26.96 4.00
C GLU A 49 -8.17 -26.10 4.85
N LYS A 50 -7.42 -25.19 4.22
CA LYS A 50 -6.48 -24.28 4.87
C LYS A 50 -6.72 -22.85 4.41
N LEU A 51 -6.56 -21.92 5.33
CA LEU A 51 -6.74 -20.49 5.04
C LEU A 51 -5.55 -19.69 5.60
N ILE A 52 -4.96 -18.84 4.77
CA ILE A 52 -3.96 -17.87 5.20
C ILE A 52 -4.47 -16.48 4.86
N LEU A 53 -4.59 -15.62 5.87
CA LEU A 53 -5.06 -14.24 5.75
C LEU A 53 -3.87 -13.28 5.86
N THR A 54 -3.55 -12.57 4.79
CA THR A 54 -2.42 -11.61 4.73
C THR A 54 -2.88 -10.17 4.58
N CYS A 55 -4.18 -9.91 4.76
CA CYS A 55 -4.72 -8.56 4.70
C CYS A 55 -4.30 -7.72 5.93
N PRO A 56 -4.32 -6.38 5.83
CA PRO A 56 -4.03 -5.48 6.95
C PRO A 56 -4.88 -5.81 8.18
N PHE A 57 -4.30 -5.64 9.38
CA PHE A 57 -4.92 -6.05 10.65
C PHE A 57 -6.34 -5.51 10.86
N ALA A 58 -6.61 -4.28 10.45
CA ALA A 58 -7.95 -3.70 10.56
C ALA A 58 -9.01 -4.43 9.70
N GLN A 59 -8.61 -5.01 8.59
CA GLN A 59 -9.47 -5.85 7.74
C GLN A 59 -9.53 -7.28 8.29
N LEU A 60 -8.39 -7.80 8.72
CA LEU A 60 -8.29 -9.11 9.38
C LEU A 60 -9.25 -9.22 10.56
N SER A 61 -9.23 -8.23 11.46
CA SER A 61 -10.07 -8.25 12.66
C SER A 61 -11.57 -8.28 12.38
N LYS A 62 -12.01 -7.70 11.26
CA LYS A 62 -13.41 -7.75 10.83
C LYS A 62 -13.81 -9.13 10.32
N LEU A 63 -12.91 -9.81 9.59
CA LEU A 63 -13.18 -11.09 8.96
C LEU A 63 -13.03 -12.28 9.92
N SER A 64 -12.10 -12.19 10.87
CA SER A 64 -11.63 -13.36 11.64
C SER A 64 -11.76 -13.23 13.14
N LYS A 65 -12.47 -12.23 13.66
CA LYS A 65 -12.60 -11.95 15.10
C LYS A 65 -13.05 -13.19 15.92
N GLU A 66 -13.87 -14.04 15.35
CA GLU A 66 -14.38 -15.25 16.02
C GLU A 66 -13.36 -16.39 16.04
N PHE A 67 -12.41 -16.42 15.11
CA PHE A 67 -11.48 -17.52 14.88
C PHE A 67 -10.10 -17.27 15.47
N ILE A 68 -9.73 -16.01 15.64
CA ILE A 68 -8.43 -15.63 16.18
C ILE A 68 -8.58 -15.22 17.64
N LYS A 69 -8.47 -16.20 18.54
CA LYS A 69 -8.54 -15.98 20.01
C LYS A 69 -7.18 -15.64 20.62
N ALA A 70 -6.28 -15.08 19.89
CA ALA A 70 -4.91 -14.91 20.34
C ALA A 70 -4.73 -13.65 21.22
N PRO A 71 -3.78 -13.65 22.16
CA PRO A 71 -3.53 -12.51 23.06
C PRO A 71 -3.15 -11.22 22.31
N PHE A 72 -2.74 -11.32 21.06
CA PHE A 72 -2.43 -10.16 20.21
C PHE A 72 -3.67 -9.42 19.70
N ILE A 73 -4.88 -10.01 19.67
CA ILE A 73 -6.12 -9.26 19.35
C ILE A 73 -6.41 -8.24 20.45
N LYS A 74 -5.96 -8.49 21.69
CA LYS A 74 -6.06 -7.53 22.77
C LYS A 74 -5.11 -6.34 22.60
N LYS A 75 -4.03 -6.49 21.85
CA LYS A 75 -3.07 -5.43 21.58
C LYS A 75 -3.55 -4.63 20.36
N LYS A 76 -3.85 -3.36 20.57
CA LYS A 76 -4.32 -2.45 19.54
C LYS A 76 -3.22 -2.20 18.51
N VAL A 77 -3.20 -2.98 17.43
CA VAL A 77 -2.28 -2.73 16.30
C VAL A 77 -2.66 -1.42 15.64
N LYS A 78 -1.71 -0.50 15.57
CA LYS A 78 -1.88 0.78 14.90
C LYS A 78 -1.21 0.73 13.54
N MET A 79 -1.96 1.06 12.50
CA MET A 79 -1.45 1.21 11.14
C MET A 79 -1.58 2.66 10.71
N ASP A 80 -0.50 3.19 10.16
CA ASP A 80 -0.46 4.56 9.66
C ASP A 80 -0.74 4.62 8.16
N ALA A 81 -1.35 5.71 7.75
CA ALA A 81 -1.63 5.99 6.35
C ALA A 81 -0.41 6.60 5.63
N ASN A 82 -0.46 6.56 4.30
CA ASN A 82 0.42 7.32 3.42
C ASN A 82 -0.38 7.83 2.22
N ILE A 83 -0.05 9.02 1.73
CA ILE A 83 -0.53 9.52 0.44
C ILE A 83 0.66 9.59 -0.50
N THR A 84 0.53 8.87 -1.61
CA THR A 84 1.55 8.81 -2.65
C THR A 84 1.08 9.61 -3.86
N VAL A 85 1.92 10.52 -4.35
CA VAL A 85 1.70 11.26 -5.58
C VAL A 85 2.78 10.92 -6.59
N MET A 86 2.38 10.50 -7.78
CA MET A 86 3.28 10.38 -8.92
C MET A 86 3.03 11.55 -9.86
N PHE A 87 4.08 12.20 -10.33
CA PHE A 87 3.95 13.29 -11.27
C PHE A 87 5.13 13.34 -12.26
N SER A 88 4.94 14.04 -13.37
CA SER A 88 6.00 14.28 -14.34
C SER A 88 6.12 15.75 -14.70
N ILE A 89 7.36 16.13 -15.01
CA ILE A 89 7.76 17.46 -15.47
C ILE A 89 8.70 17.34 -16.68
N LYS A 90 8.98 18.43 -17.36
CA LYS A 90 10.07 18.46 -18.35
C LYS A 90 11.37 18.03 -17.68
N LYS A 91 12.21 17.33 -18.44
CA LYS A 91 13.52 16.87 -17.98
C LYS A 91 14.34 18.03 -17.43
N THR A 92 14.94 17.81 -16.27
CA THR A 92 15.82 18.76 -15.59
C THR A 92 17.26 18.22 -15.54
N ASN A 93 18.21 19.06 -15.20
CA ASN A 93 19.61 18.67 -14.97
C ASN A 93 19.80 18.07 -13.56
N ASN A 94 18.72 17.77 -12.83
CA ASN A 94 18.81 17.18 -11.50
C ASN A 94 19.14 15.68 -11.60
N ASN A 95 20.30 15.28 -11.06
CA ASN A 95 20.78 13.90 -11.07
C ASN A 95 20.49 13.14 -9.77
N VAL A 96 19.81 13.76 -8.80
CA VAL A 96 19.46 13.12 -7.54
C VAL A 96 18.42 12.04 -7.76
N SER A 97 18.67 10.85 -7.25
CA SER A 97 17.77 9.70 -7.40
C SER A 97 16.64 9.68 -6.38
N SER A 98 16.87 10.20 -5.17
CA SER A 98 15.86 10.26 -4.11
C SER A 98 16.22 11.32 -3.07
N TYR A 99 15.21 11.78 -2.36
CA TYR A 99 15.29 12.69 -1.22
C TYR A 99 14.58 12.09 -0.02
N LEU A 100 15.15 12.28 1.14
CA LEU A 100 14.49 12.10 2.43
C LEU A 100 14.35 13.49 3.06
N PHE A 101 13.16 13.84 3.52
CA PHE A 101 12.87 15.18 4.02
C PHE A 101 12.56 15.15 5.52
N ASP A 102 13.11 16.12 6.24
CA ASP A 102 12.64 16.48 7.56
C ASP A 102 11.58 17.59 7.41
N ASP A 103 10.37 17.18 7.02
CA ASP A 103 9.24 18.08 6.79
C ASP A 103 7.96 17.48 7.40
N LYS A 104 6.97 18.34 7.68
CA LYS A 104 5.71 17.92 8.31
C LYS A 104 4.74 17.24 7.34
N ILE A 105 4.90 17.44 6.04
CA ILE A 105 3.97 17.03 4.98
C ILE A 105 4.60 16.00 4.05
N LEU A 106 5.76 16.33 3.47
CA LEU A 106 6.46 15.48 2.52
C LEU A 106 7.60 14.74 3.22
N GLY A 107 7.56 13.40 3.23
CA GLY A 107 8.58 12.58 3.88
C GLY A 107 9.66 12.11 2.92
N TRP A 108 9.30 11.79 1.67
CA TRP A 108 10.22 11.16 0.74
C TRP A 108 9.85 11.44 -0.72
N ALA A 109 10.87 11.49 -1.58
CA ALA A 109 10.71 11.56 -3.02
C ALA A 109 11.72 10.67 -3.74
N ALA A 110 11.31 10.02 -4.85
CA ALA A 110 12.21 9.28 -5.72
C ALA A 110 11.96 9.61 -7.18
N LYS A 111 13.07 9.72 -7.92
CA LYS A 111 13.06 9.87 -9.37
C LYS A 111 12.96 8.50 -10.04
N GLU A 112 11.83 8.21 -10.67
CA GLU A 112 11.59 6.90 -11.29
C GLU A 112 12.56 6.59 -12.43
N ASN A 113 13.07 7.63 -13.11
CA ASN A 113 14.08 7.50 -14.16
C ASN A 113 15.38 6.84 -13.65
N SER A 114 15.74 7.01 -12.37
CA SER A 114 16.95 6.43 -11.78
C SER A 114 16.93 4.90 -11.78
N LYS A 115 15.74 4.30 -11.85
CA LYS A 115 15.55 2.85 -11.90
C LYS A 115 15.85 2.24 -13.28
N LYS A 116 16.11 3.05 -14.30
CA LYS A 116 16.49 2.66 -15.67
C LYS A 116 15.54 1.64 -16.33
N ARG A 117 14.26 1.65 -15.95
CA ARG A 117 13.24 0.72 -16.49
C ARG A 117 12.77 1.08 -17.89
N PHE A 118 12.82 2.36 -18.21
CA PHE A 118 12.33 2.94 -19.48
C PHE A 118 13.13 4.19 -19.81
N LYS A 119 13.12 4.55 -21.09
CA LYS A 119 13.61 5.86 -21.56
C LYS A 119 12.47 6.87 -21.48
N SER A 120 12.75 8.06 -20.96
CA SER A 120 11.77 9.15 -20.87
C SER A 120 12.44 10.50 -21.12
N TYR A 121 11.75 11.37 -21.84
CA TYR A 121 12.10 12.79 -22.03
C TYR A 121 11.57 13.68 -20.90
N GLN A 122 10.98 13.08 -19.89
CA GLN A 122 10.42 13.75 -18.73
C GLN A 122 11.11 13.20 -17.46
N ASP A 123 11.17 14.02 -16.43
CA ASP A 123 11.47 13.55 -15.10
C ASP A 123 10.18 13.07 -14.42
N LEU A 124 10.19 11.82 -13.97
CA LEU A 124 9.07 11.20 -13.27
C LEU A 124 9.44 11.04 -11.80
N TRP A 125 8.59 11.57 -10.95
CA TRP A 125 8.79 11.55 -9.51
C TRP A 125 7.65 10.83 -8.80
N THR A 126 8.01 10.08 -7.77
CA THR A 126 7.09 9.51 -6.77
C THR A 126 7.34 10.20 -5.47
N LEU A 127 6.31 10.83 -4.92
CA LEU A 127 6.32 11.50 -3.61
C LEU A 127 5.56 10.65 -2.60
N GLN A 128 6.04 10.62 -1.37
CA GLN A 128 5.31 10.03 -0.24
C GLN A 128 5.20 11.04 0.89
N SER A 129 3.98 11.21 1.38
CA SER A 129 3.72 12.06 2.53
C SER A 129 4.33 11.52 3.82
N THR A 130 4.42 12.35 4.85
CA THR A 130 4.59 11.85 6.21
C THR A 130 3.34 11.12 6.68
N HIS A 131 3.50 10.19 7.62
CA HIS A 131 2.37 9.47 8.22
C HIS A 131 1.45 10.40 9.02
N ASN A 132 2.03 11.37 9.74
CA ASN A 132 1.28 12.32 10.54
C ASN A 132 0.32 13.17 9.69
N TRP A 133 0.76 13.63 8.54
CA TRP A 133 -0.08 14.37 7.61
C TRP A 133 -1.10 13.46 6.94
N ALA A 134 -0.68 12.29 6.45
CA ALA A 134 -1.57 11.35 5.80
C ALA A 134 -2.71 10.86 6.70
N ASN A 135 -2.44 10.58 7.97
CA ASN A 135 -3.46 10.15 8.93
C ASN A 135 -4.59 11.17 9.09
N LYS A 136 -4.30 12.46 8.92
CA LYS A 136 -5.31 13.52 8.96
C LYS A 136 -6.10 13.61 7.65
N MET A 137 -5.45 13.35 6.50
CA MET A 137 -6.02 13.60 5.17
C MET A 137 -6.65 12.37 4.53
N ILE A 138 -6.28 11.14 4.95
CA ILE A 138 -6.59 9.90 4.22
C ILE A 138 -8.08 9.65 4.01
N ASN A 139 -8.92 9.97 4.98
CA ASN A 139 -10.36 9.71 4.89
C ASN A 139 -11.06 10.59 3.84
N LYS A 140 -10.54 11.81 3.60
CA LYS A 140 -11.03 12.76 2.59
C LYS A 140 -10.16 12.80 1.34
N ASN A 141 -9.12 11.94 1.24
CA ASN A 141 -8.18 12.00 0.12
C ASN A 141 -8.86 11.73 -1.24
N ARG A 142 -9.90 10.91 -1.27
CA ARG A 142 -10.62 10.60 -2.51
C ARG A 142 -11.31 11.83 -3.11
N GLU A 143 -11.83 12.71 -2.26
CA GLU A 143 -12.49 13.97 -2.62
C GLU A 143 -11.48 15.08 -2.91
N ASN A 144 -10.36 15.09 -2.19
CA ASN A 144 -9.35 16.17 -2.21
C ASN A 144 -8.06 15.75 -2.96
N LYS A 145 -8.14 14.85 -3.95
CA LYS A 145 -6.95 14.33 -4.65
C LYS A 145 -6.09 15.42 -5.25
N ASP A 146 -6.69 16.39 -5.91
CA ASP A 146 -5.97 17.47 -6.60
C ASP A 146 -5.31 18.42 -5.60
N ILE A 147 -6.01 18.76 -4.53
CA ILE A 147 -5.49 19.62 -3.45
C ILE A 147 -4.31 18.93 -2.75
N ASN A 148 -4.46 17.67 -2.38
CA ASN A 148 -3.40 16.91 -1.72
C ASN A 148 -2.19 16.69 -2.65
N SER A 149 -2.43 16.45 -3.94
CA SER A 149 -1.36 16.34 -4.95
C SER A 149 -0.61 17.64 -5.08
N LYS A 150 -1.32 18.75 -5.24
CA LYS A 150 -0.72 20.09 -5.33
C LYS A 150 0.11 20.40 -4.09
N THR A 151 -0.41 20.12 -2.90
CA THR A 151 0.31 20.34 -1.63
C THR A 151 1.64 19.59 -1.61
N LEU A 152 1.65 18.29 -1.91
CA LEU A 152 2.87 17.49 -1.91
C LEU A 152 3.87 17.94 -3.00
N ILE A 153 3.39 18.30 -4.19
CA ILE A 153 4.22 18.78 -5.29
C ILE A 153 4.82 20.16 -4.96
N ASP A 154 4.06 21.06 -4.37
CA ASP A 154 4.56 22.39 -3.95
C ASP A 154 5.65 22.26 -2.87
N HIS A 155 5.47 21.35 -1.89
CA HIS A 155 6.52 21.04 -0.91
C HIS A 155 7.76 20.44 -1.56
N PHE A 156 7.59 19.56 -2.54
CA PHE A 156 8.71 18.99 -3.30
C PHE A 156 9.56 20.08 -3.97
N PHE A 157 8.95 20.99 -4.72
CA PHE A 157 9.70 22.07 -5.36
C PHE A 157 10.38 23.00 -4.34
N LYS A 158 9.68 23.34 -3.26
CA LYS A 158 10.22 24.17 -2.18
C LYS A 158 11.46 23.55 -1.53
N LEU A 159 11.39 22.25 -1.20
CA LEU A 159 12.42 21.57 -0.42
C LEU A 159 13.62 21.13 -1.28
N THR A 160 13.41 20.85 -2.57
CA THR A 160 14.48 20.43 -3.48
C THR A 160 15.20 21.57 -4.16
N GLY A 161 14.61 22.77 -4.20
CA GLY A 161 15.11 23.90 -4.98
C GLY A 161 14.99 23.71 -6.50
N ILE A 162 14.37 22.62 -6.97
CA ILE A 162 14.12 22.42 -8.39
C ILE A 162 13.15 23.52 -8.88
N LYS A 163 13.52 24.21 -9.97
CA LYS A 163 12.66 25.27 -10.53
C LYS A 163 11.27 24.70 -10.86
N LYS A 164 10.23 25.33 -10.31
CA LYS A 164 8.85 24.94 -10.57
C LYS A 164 8.53 25.09 -12.08
N THR A 165 8.03 24.02 -12.67
CA THR A 165 7.66 23.93 -14.08
C THR A 165 6.26 23.38 -14.23
N LYS A 166 5.71 23.40 -15.44
CA LYS A 166 4.40 22.83 -15.74
C LYS A 166 4.39 21.34 -15.39
N ILE A 167 3.38 20.92 -14.62
CA ILE A 167 3.08 19.51 -14.37
C ILE A 167 2.44 18.94 -15.64
N LEU A 168 3.05 17.89 -16.19
CA LEU A 168 2.58 17.24 -17.42
C LEU A 168 1.61 16.10 -17.12
N PHE A 169 1.80 15.43 -15.97
CA PHE A 169 0.96 14.36 -15.46
C PHE A 169 0.98 14.37 -13.94
N SER A 170 -0.12 14.01 -13.29
CA SER A 170 -0.21 13.77 -11.86
C SER A 170 -1.22 12.67 -11.56
N SER A 171 -0.90 11.82 -10.59
CA SER A 171 -1.79 10.79 -10.07
C SER A 171 -1.60 10.65 -8.56
N ASN A 172 -2.70 10.46 -7.83
CA ASN A 172 -2.72 10.36 -6.37
C ASN A 172 -3.33 9.04 -5.92
N HIS A 173 -2.68 8.37 -4.97
CA HIS A 173 -3.20 7.20 -4.30
C HIS A 173 -3.04 7.31 -2.78
N GLY A 174 -4.13 7.06 -2.06
CA GLY A 174 -4.13 7.01 -0.60
C GLY A 174 -4.05 5.57 -0.08
N TRP A 175 -3.02 5.28 0.70
CA TRP A 175 -2.79 4.00 1.38
C TRP A 175 -3.26 4.12 2.84
N LYS A 176 -4.46 3.66 3.15
CA LYS A 176 -5.02 3.77 4.51
C LYS A 176 -4.24 2.93 5.54
N TYR A 177 -3.67 1.82 5.12
CA TYR A 177 -2.91 0.87 5.94
C TYR A 177 -1.52 0.66 5.33
N SER A 178 -0.72 1.71 5.32
CA SER A 178 0.58 1.74 4.64
C SER A 178 1.68 1.08 5.46
N SER A 179 1.75 1.39 6.73
CA SER A 179 2.78 0.85 7.63
C SER A 179 2.22 0.52 9.00
N ASN A 180 2.92 -0.35 9.70
CA ASN A 180 2.56 -0.79 11.03
C ASN A 180 3.42 -0.04 12.05
N SER A 181 2.85 0.96 12.73
CA SER A 181 3.57 1.78 13.72
C SER A 181 3.65 1.14 15.11
N ASN A 182 2.86 0.11 15.36
CA ASN A 182 2.92 -0.68 16.59
C ASN A 182 2.83 -2.18 16.26
N PRO A 183 3.90 -2.76 15.67
CA PRO A 183 3.88 -4.15 15.23
C PRO A 183 3.77 -5.12 16.39
N LEU A 184 3.13 -6.23 16.14
CA LEU A 184 3.19 -7.38 17.04
C LEU A 184 4.61 -7.97 16.99
N LYS A 185 5.15 -8.37 18.15
CA LYS A 185 6.49 -8.99 18.23
C LYS A 185 6.49 -10.47 17.79
N ILE A 186 5.64 -10.83 16.83
CA ILE A 186 5.56 -12.17 16.25
C ILE A 186 5.69 -12.08 14.72
N LYS A 187 6.32 -13.08 14.13
CA LYS A 187 6.50 -13.13 12.67
C LYS A 187 5.26 -13.62 11.95
N SER A 188 4.57 -14.59 12.52
CA SER A 188 3.38 -15.22 11.96
C SER A 188 2.60 -15.93 13.06
N TYR A 189 1.35 -16.23 12.79
CA TYR A 189 0.49 -17.04 13.66
C TYR A 189 -0.08 -18.19 12.88
N TRP A 190 -0.10 -19.37 13.47
CA TRP A 190 -0.74 -20.55 12.93
C TRP A 190 -1.62 -21.21 14.01
N ASN A 191 -2.87 -21.47 13.66
CA ASN A 191 -3.79 -22.28 14.46
C ASN A 191 -3.98 -23.63 13.79
N SER A 192 -3.38 -24.68 14.35
CA SER A 192 -3.41 -26.03 13.77
C SER A 192 -4.80 -26.67 13.81
N SER A 193 -5.61 -26.40 14.85
CA SER A 193 -6.97 -26.96 14.95
C SER A 193 -7.93 -26.42 13.88
N LEU A 194 -7.70 -25.19 13.42
CA LEU A 194 -8.50 -24.55 12.39
C LEU A 194 -7.81 -24.54 11.01
N ASN A 195 -6.55 -24.95 10.92
CA ASN A 195 -5.73 -24.75 9.74
C ASN A 195 -5.74 -23.28 9.25
N LEU A 196 -5.59 -22.33 10.18
CA LEU A 196 -5.64 -20.90 9.93
C LEU A 196 -4.28 -20.25 10.16
N GLY A 197 -3.76 -19.57 9.13
CA GLY A 197 -2.56 -18.74 9.21
C GLY A 197 -2.88 -17.24 9.13
N VAL A 198 -2.06 -16.42 9.80
CA VAL A 198 -2.12 -14.96 9.79
C VAL A 198 -0.71 -14.38 9.79
#